data_962b24d1270d326dc3bcb5d52c848f5a
#
_entry.id   962b24d1270d326dc3bcb5d52c848f5a
#
_cell.length_a   1.000
_cell.length_b   1.000
_cell.length_c   1.000
_cell.angle_alpha   90.00
_cell.angle_beta   90.00
_cell.angle_gamma   90.00
#
_symmetry.space_group_name_H-M   'P 1'
#
loop_
_entity.id
_entity.type
_entity.pdbx_description
1 polymer ?
#
loop_
_entity_poly.entity_id
_entity_poly.type
_entity_poly.pdbx_seq_one_letter_code
_entity_poly.pdbx_strand_id
1 'polypeptide(L)'
;MKKIVNRLIQCILTLFIVSVLCFALTKAAPGDPVLTYVEPNMSEEYIQNLRESLGLTKPLYEQYFLWLGRILHGNFGNSLMNNRPVLTQMLERLPATVILMGTSMLLGFLIAIVLGLYSGKNKNGILDKITSLFCYVGISIPTFWFGIMLIYLFSVHLHILPSIGMHSDGNRSFGDLVLHMVMPCAVLTFANASQYIRYLRSSTITEMSSDYVMVQKAYGMKESGILFHHVLKNAMLPMITVLGMSLQSLVSGAIITEQVFAWPGIGQLAVTAVMQYDYPLIMGITMFTALLVVLGNLLADILYAVFDPRIRKAGC
;
A
#
# COMPACT_ATOMS: atom_id res chain seq x y z
N MET A 1 27.00 -1.22 -11.40
CA MET A 1 26.33 -0.54 -12.51
C MET A 1 25.35 -1.44 -13.27
N LYS A 2 25.71 -2.63 -13.77
CA LYS A 2 24.79 -3.55 -14.50
C LYS A 2 23.47 -3.86 -13.75
N LYS A 3 23.51 -4.10 -12.44
CA LYS A 3 22.29 -4.39 -11.65
C LYS A 3 21.33 -3.22 -11.60
N ILE A 4 21.83 -1.99 -11.41
CA ILE A 4 20.99 -0.78 -11.38
C ILE A 4 20.35 -0.54 -12.75
N VAL A 5 21.13 -0.67 -13.82
CA VAL A 5 20.61 -0.51 -15.20
C VAL A 5 19.52 -1.55 -15.49
N ASN A 6 19.75 -2.84 -15.14
CA ASN A 6 18.71 -3.87 -15.31
C ASN A 6 17.44 -3.58 -14.51
N ARG A 7 17.57 -3.04 -13.28
CA ARG A 7 16.41 -2.62 -12.47
C ARG A 7 15.65 -1.46 -13.12
N LEU A 8 16.37 -0.45 -13.62
CA LEU A 8 15.72 0.66 -14.33
C LEU A 8 15.00 0.18 -15.59
N ILE A 9 15.60 -0.73 -16.35
CA ILE A 9 14.94 -1.33 -17.52
C ILE A 9 13.69 -2.10 -17.11
N GLN A 10 13.74 -2.89 -16.04
CA GLN A 10 12.56 -3.60 -15.51
C GLN A 10 11.46 -2.62 -15.08
N CYS A 11 11.81 -1.52 -14.39
CA CYS A 11 10.87 -0.48 -13.99
C CYS A 11 10.17 0.16 -15.19
N ILE A 12 10.94 0.55 -16.21
CA ILE A 12 10.40 1.15 -17.44
C ILE A 12 9.51 0.17 -18.18
N LEU A 13 9.95 -1.09 -18.32
CA LEU A 13 9.17 -2.15 -18.96
C LEU A 13 7.84 -2.41 -18.23
N THR A 14 7.86 -2.47 -16.89
CA THR A 14 6.66 -2.63 -16.08
C THR A 14 5.69 -1.48 -16.29
N LEU A 15 6.16 -0.23 -16.20
CA LEU A 15 5.33 0.95 -16.43
C LEU A 15 4.77 0.99 -17.86
N PHE A 16 5.55 0.59 -18.84
CA PHE A 16 5.10 0.49 -20.23
C PHE A 16 4.00 -0.55 -20.38
N ILE A 17 4.18 -1.78 -19.86
CA ILE A 17 3.16 -2.83 -19.92
C ILE A 17 1.88 -2.38 -19.21
N VAL A 18 1.98 -1.80 -18.01
CA VAL A 18 0.82 -1.29 -17.26
C VAL A 18 0.11 -0.19 -18.06
N SER A 19 0.84 0.73 -18.70
CA SER A 19 0.24 1.80 -19.50
C SER A 19 -0.52 1.25 -20.71
N VAL A 20 0.04 0.27 -21.42
CA VAL A 20 -0.62 -0.37 -22.56
C VAL A 20 -1.89 -1.10 -22.11
N LEU A 21 -1.81 -1.89 -21.02
CA LEU A 21 -2.96 -2.61 -20.48
C LEU A 21 -4.05 -1.65 -19.98
N CYS A 22 -3.67 -0.61 -19.27
CA CYS A 22 -4.60 0.41 -18.77
C CYS A 22 -5.34 1.10 -19.93
N PHE A 23 -4.62 1.52 -20.97
CA PHE A 23 -5.19 2.13 -22.15
C PHE A 23 -6.13 1.16 -22.89
N ALA A 24 -5.68 -0.08 -23.13
CA ALA A 24 -6.47 -1.10 -23.82
C ALA A 24 -7.77 -1.43 -23.08
N LEU A 25 -7.70 -1.65 -21.75
CA LEU A 25 -8.87 -1.91 -20.92
C LEU A 25 -9.87 -0.75 -20.95
N THR A 26 -9.38 0.49 -20.89
CA THR A 26 -10.25 1.67 -20.95
C THR A 26 -10.92 1.81 -22.30
N LYS A 27 -10.23 1.45 -23.40
CA LYS A 27 -10.82 1.45 -24.74
C LYS A 27 -11.80 0.31 -24.99
N ALA A 28 -11.62 -0.82 -24.32
CA ALA A 28 -12.54 -1.96 -24.36
C ALA A 28 -13.77 -1.78 -23.45
N ALA A 29 -13.70 -0.85 -22.49
CA ALA A 29 -14.78 -0.60 -21.55
C ALA A 29 -16.00 0.05 -22.27
N PRO A 30 -17.23 -0.31 -21.89
CA PRO A 30 -18.42 0.28 -22.47
C PRO A 30 -18.56 1.75 -22.08
N GLY A 31 -18.86 2.60 -23.07
CA GLY A 31 -19.08 4.03 -22.88
C GLY A 31 -18.26 4.88 -23.84
N ASP A 32 -18.85 5.95 -24.33
CA ASP A 32 -18.17 6.93 -25.17
C ASP A 32 -17.73 8.10 -24.28
N PRO A 33 -16.41 8.37 -24.14
CA PRO A 33 -15.91 9.48 -23.33
C PRO A 33 -16.49 10.83 -23.74
N VAL A 34 -16.94 10.98 -24.99
CA VAL A 34 -17.54 12.23 -25.48
C VAL A 34 -18.91 12.47 -24.88
N LEU A 35 -19.70 11.40 -24.62
CA LEU A 35 -21.05 11.53 -24.07
C LEU A 35 -21.10 12.23 -22.71
N THR A 36 -20.03 12.21 -21.98
CA THR A 36 -19.91 12.89 -20.67
C THR A 36 -19.85 14.41 -20.81
N TYR A 37 -19.41 14.90 -21.97
CA TYR A 37 -19.33 16.33 -22.29
C TYR A 37 -20.54 16.81 -23.10
N VAL A 38 -21.46 15.91 -23.47
CA VAL A 38 -22.61 16.22 -24.32
C VAL A 38 -23.81 16.61 -23.45
N GLU A 39 -24.26 17.86 -23.60
CA GLU A 39 -25.54 18.32 -23.06
C GLU A 39 -26.67 17.99 -24.04
N PRO A 40 -27.93 17.81 -23.57
CA PRO A 40 -29.05 17.39 -24.40
C PRO A 40 -29.35 18.29 -25.63
N ASN A 41 -28.80 19.49 -25.67
CA ASN A 41 -29.06 20.48 -26.74
C ASN A 41 -27.86 20.71 -27.68
N MET A 42 -26.80 19.91 -27.58
CA MET A 42 -25.61 20.05 -28.44
C MET A 42 -25.87 19.47 -29.81
N SER A 43 -25.41 20.17 -30.88
CA SER A 43 -25.51 19.68 -32.24
C SER A 43 -24.56 18.51 -32.51
N GLU A 44 -24.94 17.62 -33.42
CA GLU A 44 -24.05 16.51 -33.84
C GLU A 44 -22.69 17.00 -34.37
N GLU A 45 -22.70 18.15 -35.05
CA GLU A 45 -21.49 18.81 -35.56
C GLU A 45 -20.56 19.21 -34.43
N TYR A 46 -21.07 19.76 -33.32
CA TYR A 46 -20.29 20.09 -32.14
C TYR A 46 -19.70 18.85 -31.48
N ILE A 47 -20.49 17.77 -31.38
CA ILE A 47 -20.01 16.49 -30.84
C ILE A 47 -18.88 15.91 -31.70
N GLN A 48 -19.00 16.00 -33.04
CA GLN A 48 -17.95 15.54 -33.94
C GLN A 48 -16.67 16.37 -33.83
N ASN A 49 -16.79 17.69 -33.78
CA ASN A 49 -15.67 18.59 -33.57
C ASN A 49 -14.98 18.33 -32.21
N LEU A 50 -15.75 18.00 -31.17
CA LEU A 50 -15.24 17.62 -29.86
C LEU A 50 -14.45 16.29 -29.94
N ARG A 51 -14.95 15.29 -30.66
CA ARG A 51 -14.23 14.02 -30.92
C ARG A 51 -12.90 14.25 -31.63
N GLU A 52 -12.87 15.11 -32.61
CA GLU A 52 -11.66 15.47 -33.35
C GLU A 52 -10.66 16.21 -32.45
N SER A 53 -11.12 17.18 -31.67
CA SER A 53 -10.27 17.95 -30.74
C SER A 53 -9.67 17.08 -29.63
N LEU A 54 -10.41 16.07 -29.17
CA LEU A 54 -9.93 15.09 -28.21
C LEU A 54 -9.03 14.02 -28.86
N GLY A 55 -8.92 14.01 -30.19
CA GLY A 55 -8.13 13.05 -30.95
C GLY A 55 -8.72 11.64 -30.99
N LEU A 56 -10.01 11.48 -30.72
CA LEU A 56 -10.70 10.17 -30.65
C LEU A 56 -10.94 9.57 -32.04
N THR A 57 -10.86 10.37 -33.09
CA THR A 57 -10.98 9.93 -34.50
C THR A 57 -9.67 9.35 -35.05
N LYS A 58 -8.54 9.52 -34.31
CA LYS A 58 -7.23 9.01 -34.72
C LYS A 58 -7.10 7.50 -34.50
N PRO A 59 -6.17 6.84 -35.23
CA PRO A 59 -5.83 5.44 -34.95
C PRO A 59 -5.45 5.20 -33.49
N LEU A 60 -5.75 4.01 -32.93
CA LEU A 60 -5.56 3.69 -31.51
C LEU A 60 -4.12 3.90 -31.05
N TYR A 61 -3.12 3.60 -31.88
CA TYR A 61 -1.71 3.82 -31.52
C TYR A 61 -1.37 5.31 -31.36
N GLU A 62 -1.94 6.19 -32.20
CA GLU A 62 -1.74 7.64 -32.04
C GLU A 62 -2.41 8.16 -30.77
N GLN A 63 -3.63 7.67 -30.47
CA GLN A 63 -4.33 8.02 -29.24
C GLN A 63 -3.53 7.62 -28.02
N TYR A 64 -2.91 6.41 -28.03
CA TYR A 64 -2.05 5.93 -26.96
C TYR A 64 -0.84 6.84 -26.75
N PHE A 65 -0.08 7.16 -27.81
CA PHE A 65 1.09 8.01 -27.67
C PHE A 65 0.76 9.45 -27.25
N LEU A 66 -0.35 10.00 -27.72
CA LEU A 66 -0.85 11.30 -27.27
C LEU A 66 -1.21 11.30 -25.79
N TRP A 67 -1.90 10.24 -25.34
CA TRP A 67 -2.25 10.06 -23.94
C TRP A 67 -1.01 9.85 -23.07
N LEU A 68 -0.09 8.97 -23.47
CA LEU A 68 1.15 8.73 -22.75
C LEU A 68 2.00 10.00 -22.65
N GLY A 69 2.10 10.77 -23.73
CA GLY A 69 2.79 12.07 -23.74
C GLY A 69 2.21 13.05 -22.73
N ARG A 70 0.87 13.15 -22.63
CA ARG A 70 0.22 13.99 -21.61
C ARG A 70 0.56 13.55 -20.19
N ILE A 71 0.50 12.25 -19.90
CA ILE A 71 0.85 11.70 -18.57
C ILE A 71 2.31 11.99 -18.21
N LEU A 72 3.24 11.85 -19.15
CA LEU A 72 4.66 12.15 -18.91
C LEU A 72 4.91 13.62 -18.56
N HIS A 73 4.02 14.53 -18.96
CA HIS A 73 4.03 15.94 -18.57
C HIS A 73 3.17 16.24 -17.33
N GLY A 74 2.71 15.20 -16.60
CA GLY A 74 1.90 15.36 -15.41
C GLY A 74 0.42 15.69 -15.67
N ASN A 75 -0.03 15.67 -16.91
CA ASN A 75 -1.41 15.91 -17.26
C ASN A 75 -2.17 14.58 -17.40
N PHE A 76 -2.85 14.20 -16.33
CA PHE A 76 -3.69 13.00 -16.25
C PHE A 76 -5.13 13.23 -16.77
N GLY A 77 -5.44 14.44 -17.26
CA GLY A 77 -6.77 14.84 -17.68
C GLY A 77 -7.67 15.26 -16.51
N ASN A 78 -8.95 15.43 -16.81
CA ASN A 78 -9.98 15.77 -15.83
C ASN A 78 -10.92 14.58 -15.62
N SER A 79 -11.46 14.47 -14.40
CA SER A 79 -12.54 13.55 -14.05
C SER A 79 -13.79 13.85 -14.89
N LEU A 80 -14.44 12.81 -15.36
CA LEU A 80 -15.69 12.92 -16.12
C LEU A 80 -16.86 13.35 -15.24
N MET A 81 -16.80 13.06 -13.93
CA MET A 81 -17.92 13.30 -13.01
C MET A 81 -17.95 14.73 -12.46
N ASN A 82 -16.79 15.29 -12.16
CA ASN A 82 -16.70 16.58 -11.45
C ASN A 82 -15.83 17.61 -12.17
N ASN A 83 -15.31 17.27 -13.34
CA ASN A 83 -14.43 18.09 -14.19
C ASN A 83 -13.15 18.64 -13.47
N ARG A 84 -12.78 18.06 -12.33
CA ARG A 84 -11.57 18.44 -11.58
C ARG A 84 -10.35 17.70 -12.13
N PRO A 85 -9.15 18.32 -12.10
CA PRO A 85 -7.92 17.65 -12.51
C PRO A 85 -7.70 16.35 -11.71
N VAL A 86 -7.43 15.25 -12.42
CA VAL A 86 -7.22 13.92 -11.81
C VAL A 86 -6.04 13.92 -10.85
N LEU A 87 -4.92 14.54 -11.24
CA LEU A 87 -3.72 14.62 -10.39
C LEU A 87 -4.00 15.33 -9.06
N THR A 88 -4.76 16.42 -9.08
CA THR A 88 -5.14 17.16 -7.87
C THR A 88 -5.93 16.27 -6.91
N GLN A 89 -6.93 15.55 -7.42
CA GLN A 89 -7.74 14.65 -6.60
C GLN A 89 -6.90 13.52 -5.97
N MET A 90 -5.94 12.95 -6.72
CA MET A 90 -5.04 11.93 -6.19
C MET A 90 -4.12 12.49 -5.10
N LEU A 91 -3.54 13.66 -5.30
CA LEU A 91 -2.65 14.29 -4.32
C LEU A 91 -3.38 14.72 -3.04
N GLU A 92 -4.64 15.11 -3.12
CA GLU A 92 -5.48 15.39 -1.96
C GLU A 92 -5.76 14.14 -1.10
N ARG A 93 -5.86 12.95 -1.73
CA ARG A 93 -6.19 11.68 -1.08
C ARG A 93 -4.95 10.92 -0.58
N LEU A 94 -3.80 11.13 -1.20
CA LEU A 94 -2.55 10.44 -0.87
C LEU A 94 -2.15 10.57 0.61
N PRO A 95 -2.19 11.75 1.26
CA PRO A 95 -1.81 11.88 2.66
C PRO A 95 -2.64 11.00 3.60
N ALA A 96 -3.96 10.89 3.37
CA ALA A 96 -4.84 10.06 4.19
C ALA A 96 -4.44 8.57 4.10
N THR A 97 -4.17 8.06 2.90
CA THR A 97 -3.66 6.69 2.71
C THR A 97 -2.32 6.50 3.41
N VAL A 98 -1.36 7.41 3.20
CA VAL A 98 -0.01 7.29 3.78
C VAL A 98 -0.04 7.32 5.30
N ILE A 99 -0.85 8.19 5.91
CA ILE A 99 -0.99 8.27 7.37
C ILE A 99 -1.56 6.95 7.92
N LEU A 100 -2.64 6.44 7.34
CA LEU A 100 -3.27 5.20 7.81
C LEU A 100 -2.35 3.99 7.64
N MET A 101 -1.83 3.80 6.43
CA MET A 101 -0.95 2.66 6.11
C MET A 101 0.38 2.75 6.85
N GLY A 102 1.01 3.92 6.88
CA GLY A 102 2.29 4.14 7.56
C GLY A 102 2.19 3.88 9.07
N THR A 103 1.15 4.39 9.71
CA THR A 103 0.93 4.16 11.14
C THR A 103 0.66 2.69 11.43
N SER A 104 -0.19 2.03 10.66
CA SER A 104 -0.49 0.60 10.85
C SER A 104 0.72 -0.30 10.61
N MET A 105 1.54 -0.01 9.61
CA MET A 105 2.80 -0.73 9.36
C MET A 105 3.80 -0.53 10.50
N LEU A 106 3.97 0.70 10.97
CA LEU A 106 4.86 1.01 12.09
C LEU A 106 4.44 0.29 13.37
N LEU A 107 3.15 0.35 13.72
CA LEU A 107 2.63 -0.37 14.90
C LEU A 107 2.76 -1.88 14.74
N GLY A 108 2.42 -2.42 13.58
CA GLY A 108 2.59 -3.84 13.28
C GLY A 108 4.04 -4.30 13.40
N PHE A 109 4.98 -3.49 12.94
CA PHE A 109 6.40 -3.74 13.06
C PHE A 109 6.91 -3.70 14.50
N LEU A 110 6.50 -2.71 15.30
CA LEU A 110 6.86 -2.62 16.72
C LEU A 110 6.32 -3.81 17.51
N ILE A 111 5.07 -4.21 17.27
CA ILE A 111 4.48 -5.41 17.86
C ILE A 111 5.27 -6.66 17.46
N ALA A 112 5.67 -6.76 16.20
CA ALA A 112 6.42 -7.90 15.69
C ALA A 112 7.81 -8.00 16.33
N ILE A 113 8.51 -6.89 16.57
CA ILE A 113 9.80 -6.92 17.28
C ILE A 113 9.64 -7.56 18.65
N VAL A 114 8.65 -7.14 19.42
CA VAL A 114 8.44 -7.67 20.77
C VAL A 114 8.01 -9.12 20.71
N LEU A 115 6.87 -9.40 20.07
CA LEU A 115 6.28 -10.74 20.08
C LEU A 115 7.11 -11.76 19.28
N GLY A 116 7.70 -11.36 18.16
CA GLY A 116 8.52 -12.23 17.32
C GLY A 116 9.81 -12.67 17.99
N LEU A 117 10.51 -11.74 18.68
CA LEU A 117 11.73 -12.07 19.43
C LEU A 117 11.45 -12.98 20.61
N TYR A 118 10.50 -12.62 21.46
CA TYR A 118 10.24 -13.40 22.67
C TYR A 118 9.63 -14.77 22.37
N SER A 119 8.74 -14.90 21.37
CA SER A 119 8.22 -16.18 20.94
C SER A 119 9.27 -17.05 20.27
N GLY A 120 10.15 -16.45 19.44
CA GLY A 120 11.26 -17.15 18.81
C GLY A 120 12.32 -17.63 19.82
N LYS A 121 12.63 -16.82 20.85
CA LYS A 121 13.52 -17.19 21.95
C LYS A 121 13.01 -18.40 22.71
N ASN A 122 11.73 -18.41 23.06
CA ASN A 122 11.10 -19.44 23.88
C ASN A 122 10.21 -20.36 23.02
N LYS A 123 10.78 -20.98 21.99
CA LYS A 123 10.09 -21.90 21.08
C LYS A 123 9.32 -22.96 21.85
N ASN A 124 8.07 -23.20 21.46
CA ASN A 124 7.10 -24.10 22.08
C ASN A 124 6.63 -23.69 23.49
N GLY A 125 7.05 -22.56 24.04
CA GLY A 125 6.56 -22.00 25.29
C GLY A 125 5.13 -21.47 25.17
N ILE A 126 4.52 -21.08 26.29
CA ILE A 126 3.15 -20.55 26.34
C ILE A 126 3.02 -19.29 25.48
N LEU A 127 3.96 -18.35 25.61
CA LEU A 127 3.97 -17.12 24.82
C LEU A 127 4.03 -17.43 23.31
N ASP A 128 4.84 -18.40 22.90
CA ASP A 128 4.97 -18.81 21.52
C ASP A 128 3.66 -19.39 20.97
N LYS A 129 2.97 -20.21 21.75
CA LYS A 129 1.66 -20.77 21.37
C LYS A 129 0.59 -19.68 21.22
N ILE A 130 0.50 -18.74 22.18
CA ILE A 130 -0.43 -17.62 22.13
C ILE A 130 -0.13 -16.72 20.92
N THR A 131 1.15 -16.36 20.71
CA THR A 131 1.56 -15.54 19.57
C THR A 131 1.27 -16.25 18.25
N SER A 132 1.50 -17.56 18.16
CA SER A 132 1.18 -18.33 16.97
C SER A 132 -0.32 -18.37 16.70
N LEU A 133 -1.14 -18.55 17.73
CA LEU A 133 -2.61 -18.49 17.61
C LEU A 133 -3.06 -17.10 17.11
N PHE A 134 -2.53 -16.03 17.70
CA PHE A 134 -2.77 -14.65 17.24
C PHE A 134 -2.44 -14.47 15.76
N CYS A 135 -1.30 -14.98 15.30
CA CYS A 135 -0.89 -14.90 13.90
C CYS A 135 -1.82 -15.70 12.98
N TYR A 136 -2.22 -16.90 13.36
CA TYR A 136 -3.15 -17.71 12.56
C TYR A 136 -4.51 -17.03 12.44
N VAL A 137 -5.05 -16.53 13.54
CA VAL A 137 -6.31 -15.77 13.55
C VAL A 137 -6.21 -14.53 12.67
N GLY A 138 -5.13 -13.75 12.81
CA GLY A 138 -4.97 -12.50 12.06
C GLY A 138 -4.79 -12.68 10.55
N ILE A 139 -4.30 -13.85 10.10
CA ILE A 139 -4.20 -14.15 8.66
C ILE A 139 -5.50 -14.74 8.12
N SER A 140 -6.25 -15.48 8.97
CA SER A 140 -7.45 -16.18 8.55
C SER A 140 -8.69 -15.29 8.52
N ILE A 141 -8.75 -14.26 9.36
CA ILE A 141 -9.90 -13.34 9.41
C ILE A 141 -9.86 -12.35 8.23
N PRO A 142 -10.91 -12.28 7.41
CA PRO A 142 -11.00 -11.25 6.37
C PRO A 142 -10.98 -9.84 6.99
N THR A 143 -10.15 -8.96 6.49
CA THR A 143 -9.97 -7.59 7.03
C THR A 143 -11.28 -6.79 7.03
N PHE A 144 -12.11 -6.93 5.99
CA PHE A 144 -13.39 -6.24 5.94
C PHE A 144 -14.34 -6.72 7.02
N TRP A 145 -14.40 -8.04 7.27
CA TRP A 145 -15.25 -8.61 8.31
C TRP A 145 -14.82 -8.12 9.69
N PHE A 146 -13.51 -8.14 9.95
CA PHE A 146 -12.97 -7.62 11.21
C PHE A 146 -13.27 -6.13 11.39
N GLY A 147 -13.15 -5.33 10.32
CA GLY A 147 -13.53 -3.92 10.34
C GLY A 147 -14.99 -3.69 10.69
N ILE A 148 -15.91 -4.43 10.06
CA ILE A 148 -17.35 -4.34 10.36
C ILE A 148 -17.65 -4.74 11.81
N MET A 149 -16.99 -5.78 12.33
CA MET A 149 -17.15 -6.19 13.73
C MET A 149 -16.66 -5.13 14.71
N LEU A 150 -15.55 -4.43 14.41
CA LEU A 150 -15.08 -3.32 15.23
C LEU A 150 -16.05 -2.15 15.20
N ILE A 151 -16.59 -1.78 14.04
CA ILE A 151 -17.61 -0.73 13.91
C ILE A 151 -18.84 -1.11 14.74
N TYR A 152 -19.34 -2.34 14.58
CA TYR A 152 -20.50 -2.80 15.34
C TYR A 152 -20.27 -2.72 16.86
N LEU A 153 -19.13 -3.21 17.33
CA LEU A 153 -18.82 -3.24 18.76
C LEU A 153 -18.56 -1.84 19.32
N PHE A 154 -17.62 -1.10 18.74
CA PHE A 154 -17.09 0.13 19.34
C PHE A 154 -17.90 1.38 18.97
N SER A 155 -18.53 1.40 17.80
CA SER A 155 -19.30 2.56 17.37
C SER A 155 -20.80 2.40 17.62
N VAL A 156 -21.37 1.22 17.22
CA VAL A 156 -22.83 1.03 17.30
C VAL A 156 -23.26 0.58 18.68
N HIS A 157 -22.55 -0.36 19.31
CA HIS A 157 -22.96 -0.93 20.60
C HIS A 157 -22.42 -0.12 21.78
N LEU A 158 -21.13 0.20 21.81
CA LEU A 158 -20.48 0.91 22.92
C LEU A 158 -20.50 2.43 22.76
N HIS A 159 -20.71 2.97 21.58
CA HIS A 159 -20.75 4.42 21.27
C HIS A 159 -19.49 5.21 21.71
N ILE A 160 -18.29 4.55 21.64
CA ILE A 160 -17.03 5.14 22.11
C ILE A 160 -16.11 5.61 20.98
N LEU A 161 -16.28 5.08 19.75
CA LEU A 161 -15.47 5.46 18.59
C LEU A 161 -16.37 5.85 17.41
N PRO A 162 -15.94 6.79 16.58
CA PRO A 162 -16.66 7.17 15.37
C PRO A 162 -16.64 6.01 14.36
N SER A 163 -17.76 5.81 13.63
CA SER A 163 -17.91 4.68 12.70
C SER A 163 -17.15 4.81 11.40
N ILE A 164 -17.15 6.01 10.80
CA ILE A 164 -16.65 6.27 9.44
C ILE A 164 -16.00 7.66 9.32
N GLY A 165 -15.24 7.85 8.26
CA GLY A 165 -14.61 9.12 7.94
C GLY A 165 -13.24 9.30 8.59
N MET A 166 -12.61 10.42 8.30
CA MET A 166 -11.30 10.81 8.84
C MET A 166 -11.44 11.86 9.95
N HIS A 167 -12.52 12.58 9.94
CA HIS A 167 -12.84 13.66 10.87
C HIS A 167 -14.34 13.75 11.11
N SER A 168 -14.73 14.26 12.28
CA SER A 168 -16.11 14.68 12.58
C SER A 168 -16.43 15.99 11.87
N ASP A 169 -17.72 16.23 11.59
CA ASP A 169 -18.16 17.46 10.95
C ASP A 169 -17.72 18.71 11.74
N GLY A 170 -17.00 19.61 11.08
CA GLY A 170 -16.51 20.84 11.67
C GLY A 170 -15.32 20.70 12.63
N ASN A 171 -14.86 19.49 12.94
CA ASN A 171 -13.72 19.26 13.82
C ASN A 171 -12.55 18.60 13.06
N ARG A 172 -11.47 19.34 12.86
CA ARG A 172 -10.23 18.82 12.23
C ARG A 172 -9.06 18.79 13.21
N SER A 173 -9.33 18.57 14.49
CA SER A 173 -8.28 18.46 15.49
C SER A 173 -7.49 17.15 15.34
N PHE A 174 -6.26 17.15 15.83
CA PHE A 174 -5.44 15.93 15.86
C PHE A 174 -6.08 14.81 16.71
N GLY A 175 -6.72 15.17 17.82
CA GLY A 175 -7.43 14.20 18.66
C GLY A 175 -8.58 13.52 17.93
N ASP A 176 -9.35 14.26 17.14
CA ASP A 176 -10.44 13.74 16.32
C ASP A 176 -9.90 12.79 15.23
N LEU A 177 -8.82 13.17 14.55
CA LEU A 177 -8.13 12.29 13.60
C LEU A 177 -7.73 10.95 14.25
N VAL A 178 -7.12 11.00 15.44
CA VAL A 178 -6.70 9.79 16.15
C VAL A 178 -7.88 8.90 16.46
N LEU A 179 -9.00 9.43 16.95
CA LEU A 179 -10.22 8.66 17.26
C LEU A 179 -10.76 7.94 16.02
N HIS A 180 -10.83 8.63 14.87
CA HIS A 180 -11.29 8.04 13.61
C HIS A 180 -10.31 6.99 13.07
N MET A 181 -9.02 7.13 13.38
CA MET A 181 -7.97 6.22 12.91
C MET A 181 -7.85 4.94 13.75
N VAL A 182 -8.33 4.90 15.00
CA VAL A 182 -8.17 3.74 15.92
C VAL A 182 -8.62 2.43 15.25
N MET A 183 -9.87 2.36 14.79
CA MET A 183 -10.42 1.11 14.25
C MET A 183 -9.79 0.69 12.92
N PRO A 184 -9.71 1.54 11.87
CA PRO A 184 -9.08 1.14 10.61
C PRO A 184 -7.59 0.81 10.80
N CYS A 185 -6.88 1.55 11.64
CA CYS A 185 -5.49 1.27 11.98
C CYS A 185 -5.35 -0.07 12.72
N ALA A 186 -6.25 -0.40 13.67
CA ALA A 186 -6.24 -1.68 14.38
C ALA A 186 -6.41 -2.86 13.42
N VAL A 187 -7.32 -2.77 12.45
CA VAL A 187 -7.53 -3.81 11.41
C VAL A 187 -6.26 -4.06 10.63
N LEU A 188 -5.66 -3.01 10.11
CA LEU A 188 -4.44 -3.11 9.28
C LEU A 188 -3.23 -3.53 10.12
N THR A 189 -3.10 -3.00 11.34
CA THR A 189 -2.03 -3.38 12.28
C THR A 189 -2.11 -4.86 12.62
N PHE A 190 -3.32 -5.39 12.88
CA PHE A 190 -3.51 -6.80 13.21
C PHE A 190 -3.07 -7.72 12.05
N ALA A 191 -3.44 -7.39 10.82
CA ALA A 191 -3.04 -8.12 9.64
C ALA A 191 -1.51 -8.06 9.41
N ASN A 192 -0.93 -6.85 9.44
CA ASN A 192 0.50 -6.62 9.24
C ASN A 192 1.34 -7.28 10.35
N ALA A 193 0.96 -7.09 11.62
CA ALA A 193 1.65 -7.67 12.76
C ALA A 193 1.68 -9.20 12.68
N SER A 194 0.56 -9.83 12.32
CA SER A 194 0.48 -11.28 12.19
C SER A 194 1.47 -11.83 11.15
N GLN A 195 1.65 -11.13 10.06
CA GLN A 195 2.63 -11.47 9.05
C GLN A 195 4.08 -11.23 9.54
N TYR A 196 4.35 -10.04 10.07
CA TYR A 196 5.70 -9.65 10.51
C TYR A 196 6.21 -10.48 11.68
N ILE A 197 5.36 -10.82 12.64
CA ILE A 197 5.69 -11.70 13.77
C ILE A 197 6.17 -13.05 13.28
N ARG A 198 5.49 -13.67 12.31
CA ARG A 198 5.87 -14.98 11.76
C ARG A 198 7.27 -14.95 11.15
N TYR A 199 7.59 -13.91 10.38
CA TYR A 199 8.92 -13.77 9.80
C TYR A 199 9.99 -13.60 10.88
N LEU A 200 9.77 -12.67 11.81
CA LEU A 200 10.76 -12.38 12.84
C LEU A 200 10.93 -13.55 13.82
N ARG A 201 9.83 -14.22 14.20
CA ARG A 201 9.87 -15.44 15.02
C ARG A 201 10.70 -16.54 14.35
N SER A 202 10.44 -16.82 13.07
CA SER A 202 11.19 -17.84 12.33
C SER A 202 12.67 -17.50 12.27
N SER A 203 13.00 -16.28 11.96
CA SER A 203 14.38 -15.80 11.91
C SER A 203 15.05 -15.85 13.28
N THR A 204 14.34 -15.46 14.34
CA THR A 204 14.86 -15.54 15.72
C THR A 204 15.15 -16.97 16.14
N ILE A 205 14.29 -17.94 15.80
CA ILE A 205 14.55 -19.37 16.09
C ILE A 205 15.84 -19.84 15.41
N THR A 206 16.03 -19.49 14.13
CA THR A 206 17.22 -19.84 13.37
C THR A 206 18.48 -19.23 14.00
N GLU A 207 18.43 -17.93 14.32
CA GLU A 207 19.58 -17.24 14.91
C GLU A 207 19.91 -17.74 16.33
N MET A 208 18.91 -18.06 17.14
CA MET A 208 19.10 -18.61 18.50
C MET A 208 19.77 -20.00 18.51
N SER A 209 19.67 -20.75 17.41
CA SER A 209 20.32 -22.05 17.23
C SER A 209 21.71 -21.98 16.58
N SER A 210 22.20 -20.79 16.27
CA SER A 210 23.50 -20.60 15.61
C SER A 210 24.68 -20.74 16.57
N ASP A 211 25.86 -21.13 16.02
CA ASP A 211 27.09 -21.36 16.79
C ASP A 211 27.55 -20.14 17.58
N TYR A 212 27.39 -18.94 17.02
CA TYR A 212 27.81 -17.71 17.73
C TYR A 212 27.03 -17.48 19.01
N VAL A 213 25.74 -17.87 19.06
CA VAL A 213 24.92 -17.79 20.28
C VAL A 213 25.42 -18.78 21.32
N MET A 214 25.79 -20.00 20.90
CA MET A 214 26.39 -21.02 21.79
C MET A 214 27.67 -20.51 22.40
N VAL A 215 28.56 -19.94 21.59
CA VAL A 215 29.85 -19.37 22.07
C VAL A 215 29.61 -18.25 23.06
N GLN A 216 28.68 -17.31 22.78
CA GLN A 216 28.38 -16.21 23.69
C GLN A 216 27.79 -16.67 25.03
N LYS A 217 26.94 -17.72 25.01
CA LYS A 217 26.47 -18.35 26.26
C LYS A 217 27.60 -18.99 27.04
N ALA A 218 28.55 -19.67 26.38
CA ALA A 218 29.74 -20.26 27.03
C ALA A 218 30.62 -19.21 27.67
N TYR A 219 30.70 -18.00 27.11
CA TYR A 219 31.41 -16.85 27.71
C TYR A 219 30.60 -16.15 28.81
N GLY A 220 29.45 -16.66 29.22
CA GLY A 220 28.65 -16.14 30.33
C GLY A 220 27.88 -14.86 30.02
N MET A 221 27.64 -14.53 28.73
CA MET A 221 26.83 -13.39 28.35
C MET A 221 25.38 -13.60 28.77
N LYS A 222 24.74 -12.55 29.31
CA LYS A 222 23.31 -12.56 29.64
C LYS A 222 22.44 -12.80 28.40
N GLU A 223 21.45 -13.68 28.51
CA GLU A 223 20.57 -13.99 27.39
C GLU A 223 19.88 -12.77 26.76
N SER A 224 19.51 -11.77 27.58
CA SER A 224 18.93 -10.51 27.06
C SER A 224 19.94 -9.75 26.18
N GLY A 225 21.22 -9.72 26.59
CA GLY A 225 22.29 -9.12 25.78
C GLY A 225 22.46 -9.82 24.44
N ILE A 226 22.50 -11.16 24.47
CA ILE A 226 22.57 -11.97 23.23
C ILE A 226 21.35 -11.67 22.32
N LEU A 227 20.14 -11.66 22.89
CA LEU A 227 18.91 -11.46 22.15
C LEU A 227 18.85 -10.08 21.46
N PHE A 228 19.09 -9.00 22.21
CA PHE A 228 18.91 -7.63 21.68
C PHE A 228 20.09 -7.11 20.89
N HIS A 229 21.35 -7.48 21.22
CA HIS A 229 22.51 -6.95 20.53
C HIS A 229 22.99 -7.80 19.36
N HIS A 230 22.74 -9.11 19.38
CA HIS A 230 23.25 -10.02 18.35
C HIS A 230 22.13 -10.65 17.54
N VAL A 231 21.18 -11.34 18.19
CA VAL A 231 20.11 -12.07 17.52
C VAL A 231 19.16 -11.11 16.79
N LEU A 232 18.70 -10.04 17.45
CA LEU A 232 17.79 -9.06 16.83
C LEU A 232 18.41 -8.49 15.55
N LYS A 233 19.67 -8.09 15.58
CA LYS A 233 20.35 -7.50 14.43
C LYS A 233 20.34 -8.42 13.22
N ASN A 234 20.61 -9.71 13.42
CA ASN A 234 20.63 -10.69 12.35
C ASN A 234 19.22 -11.10 11.93
N ALA A 235 18.31 -11.31 12.90
CA ALA A 235 16.93 -11.68 12.65
C ALA A 235 16.12 -10.59 11.91
N MET A 236 16.57 -9.33 12.00
CA MET A 236 15.97 -8.20 11.28
C MET A 236 16.31 -8.17 9.78
N LEU A 237 17.36 -8.85 9.33
CA LEU A 237 17.73 -8.82 7.91
C LEU A 237 16.59 -9.26 6.97
N PRO A 238 15.90 -10.42 7.20
CA PRO A 238 14.72 -10.77 6.41
C PRO A 238 13.56 -9.79 6.57
N MET A 239 13.42 -9.15 7.74
CA MET A 239 12.35 -8.17 7.98
C MET A 239 12.50 -6.90 7.13
N ILE A 240 13.73 -6.45 6.89
CA ILE A 240 13.99 -5.33 5.97
C ILE A 240 13.42 -5.63 4.58
N THR A 241 13.54 -6.90 4.16
CA THR A 241 12.94 -7.39 2.92
C THR A 241 11.43 -7.21 2.92
N VAL A 242 10.79 -7.74 3.95
CA VAL A 242 9.32 -7.72 4.05
C VAL A 242 8.81 -6.29 4.12
N LEU A 243 9.49 -5.44 4.90
CA LEU A 243 9.15 -4.00 4.98
C LEU A 243 9.33 -3.30 3.64
N GLY A 244 10.42 -3.59 2.93
CA GLY A 244 10.64 -3.04 1.58
C GLY A 244 9.52 -3.42 0.61
N MET A 245 9.10 -4.69 0.62
CA MET A 245 7.96 -5.15 -0.20
C MET A 245 6.63 -4.51 0.25
N SER A 246 6.47 -4.23 1.53
CA SER A 246 5.27 -3.58 2.08
C SER A 246 5.19 -2.08 1.77
N LEU A 247 6.30 -1.42 1.38
CA LEU A 247 6.27 -0.01 0.97
C LEU A 247 5.34 0.26 -0.22
N GLN A 248 5.18 -0.71 -1.12
CA GLN A 248 4.23 -0.56 -2.22
C GLN A 248 2.79 -0.40 -1.73
N SER A 249 2.42 -1.05 -0.62
CA SER A 249 1.07 -0.94 -0.06
C SER A 249 0.81 0.40 0.64
N LEU A 250 1.86 1.14 1.05
CA LEU A 250 1.72 2.52 1.54
C LEU A 250 1.05 3.45 0.53
N VAL A 251 1.16 3.10 -0.72
CA VAL A 251 0.72 3.96 -1.80
C VAL A 251 -0.49 3.41 -2.54
N SER A 252 -0.55 2.09 -2.74
CA SER A 252 -1.72 1.44 -3.33
C SER A 252 -2.95 1.48 -2.41
N GLY A 253 -2.74 1.78 -1.12
CA GLY A 253 -3.79 1.86 -0.12
C GLY A 253 -4.33 0.51 0.32
N ALA A 254 -5.13 0.55 1.36
CA ALA A 254 -5.93 -0.58 1.82
C ALA A 254 -7.37 -0.41 1.29
N ILE A 255 -7.57 -0.63 0.00
CA ILE A 255 -8.83 -0.36 -0.72
C ILE A 255 -10.06 -0.79 0.10
N ILE A 256 -10.05 -2.03 0.58
CA ILE A 256 -11.17 -2.60 1.32
C ILE A 256 -11.37 -1.89 2.67
N THR A 257 -10.30 -1.64 3.41
CA THR A 257 -10.38 -0.97 4.72
C THR A 257 -10.79 0.49 4.57
N GLU A 258 -10.22 1.20 3.59
CA GLU A 258 -10.60 2.57 3.28
C GLU A 258 -12.09 2.66 2.90
N GLN A 259 -12.62 1.68 2.15
CA GLN A 259 -14.03 1.63 1.79
C GLN A 259 -14.93 1.35 2.99
N VAL A 260 -14.59 0.36 3.83
CA VAL A 260 -15.39 -0.01 5.00
C VAL A 260 -15.51 1.14 6.00
N PHE A 261 -14.42 1.87 6.23
CA PHE A 261 -14.39 3.00 7.16
C PHE A 261 -14.66 4.35 6.50
N ALA A 262 -15.03 4.39 5.22
CA ALA A 262 -15.15 5.62 4.43
C ALA A 262 -13.93 6.57 4.63
N TRP A 263 -12.74 5.99 4.79
CA TRP A 263 -11.48 6.72 4.94
C TRP A 263 -11.11 7.36 3.59
N PRO A 264 -10.88 8.70 3.54
CA PRO A 264 -10.74 9.42 2.28
C PRO A 264 -9.36 9.21 1.63
N GLY A 265 -9.00 7.96 1.33
CA GLY A 265 -7.75 7.58 0.70
C GLY A 265 -7.84 7.36 -0.81
N ILE A 266 -6.70 6.97 -1.41
CA ILE A 266 -6.58 6.65 -2.85
C ILE A 266 -7.38 5.39 -3.19
N GLY A 267 -7.40 4.39 -2.31
CA GLY A 267 -8.18 3.16 -2.53
C GLY A 267 -9.68 3.42 -2.59
N GLN A 268 -10.20 4.26 -1.70
CA GLN A 268 -11.60 4.70 -1.76
C GLN A 268 -11.89 5.49 -3.04
N LEU A 269 -10.98 6.38 -3.43
CA LEU A 269 -11.12 7.15 -4.67
C LEU A 269 -11.16 6.23 -5.89
N ALA A 270 -10.32 5.17 -5.92
CA ALA A 270 -10.29 4.18 -7.00
C ALA A 270 -11.62 3.42 -7.12
N VAL A 271 -12.20 2.96 -6.00
CA VAL A 271 -13.51 2.30 -6.01
C VAL A 271 -14.60 3.24 -6.52
N THR A 272 -14.61 4.48 -6.04
CA THR A 272 -15.58 5.49 -6.49
C THR A 272 -15.46 5.74 -7.99
N ALA A 273 -14.24 5.88 -8.52
CA ALA A 273 -14.00 6.07 -9.95
C ALA A 273 -14.52 4.89 -10.78
N VAL A 274 -14.29 3.65 -10.33
CA VAL A 274 -14.80 2.44 -11.01
C VAL A 274 -16.32 2.40 -11.01
N MET A 275 -16.96 2.65 -9.87
CA MET A 275 -18.43 2.63 -9.77
C MET A 275 -19.11 3.72 -10.60
N GLN A 276 -18.41 4.82 -10.85
CA GLN A 276 -18.89 5.94 -11.65
C GLN A 276 -18.45 5.90 -13.13
N TYR A 277 -17.70 4.88 -13.54
CA TYR A 277 -17.12 4.77 -14.89
C TYR A 277 -16.26 5.98 -15.29
N ASP A 278 -15.57 6.59 -14.31
CA ASP A 278 -14.68 7.73 -14.52
C ASP A 278 -13.32 7.25 -15.06
N TYR A 279 -13.27 6.98 -16.36
CA TYR A 279 -12.11 6.39 -17.02
C TYR A 279 -10.81 7.22 -16.86
N PRO A 280 -10.80 8.56 -17.03
CA PRO A 280 -9.60 9.34 -16.80
C PRO A 280 -9.08 9.20 -15.37
N LEU A 281 -9.98 9.18 -14.38
CA LEU A 281 -9.61 9.01 -12.97
C LEU A 281 -9.08 7.59 -12.70
N ILE A 282 -9.71 6.55 -13.26
CA ILE A 282 -9.25 5.15 -13.16
C ILE A 282 -7.84 5.02 -13.75
N MET A 283 -7.63 5.52 -14.98
CA MET A 283 -6.34 5.47 -15.67
C MET A 283 -5.27 6.23 -14.87
N GLY A 284 -5.62 7.43 -14.40
CA GLY A 284 -4.73 8.27 -13.61
C GLY A 284 -4.29 7.59 -12.32
N ILE A 285 -5.23 7.06 -11.53
CA ILE A 285 -4.94 6.34 -10.29
C ILE A 285 -4.07 5.11 -10.56
N THR A 286 -4.40 4.33 -11.60
CA THR A 286 -3.64 3.12 -11.96
C THR A 286 -2.19 3.45 -12.32
N MET A 287 -1.98 4.44 -13.18
CA MET A 287 -0.63 4.86 -13.58
C MET A 287 0.16 5.48 -12.43
N PHE A 288 -0.49 6.33 -11.62
CA PHE A 288 0.12 6.95 -10.46
C PHE A 288 0.52 5.90 -9.41
N THR A 289 -0.38 4.97 -9.11
CA THR A 289 -0.09 3.87 -8.18
C THR A 289 1.03 2.97 -8.71
N ALA A 290 1.01 2.62 -10.00
CA ALA A 290 2.08 1.84 -10.61
C ALA A 290 3.45 2.55 -10.53
N LEU A 291 3.49 3.87 -10.78
CA LEU A 291 4.70 4.67 -10.62
C LEU A 291 5.22 4.61 -9.18
N LEU A 292 4.34 4.82 -8.21
CA LEU A 292 4.71 4.83 -6.80
C LEU A 292 5.14 3.43 -6.30
N VAL A 293 4.52 2.36 -6.79
CA VAL A 293 4.96 0.98 -6.53
C VAL A 293 6.37 0.75 -7.06
N VAL A 294 6.65 1.20 -8.27
CA VAL A 294 7.99 1.10 -8.88
C VAL A 294 9.02 1.89 -8.08
N LEU A 295 8.70 3.11 -7.67
CA LEU A 295 9.56 3.94 -6.81
C LEU A 295 9.77 3.31 -5.42
N GLY A 296 8.72 2.75 -4.82
CA GLY A 296 8.81 2.01 -3.56
C GLY A 296 9.73 0.80 -3.65
N ASN A 297 9.63 0.02 -4.73
CA ASN A 297 10.51 -1.11 -4.97
C ASN A 297 11.97 -0.69 -5.18
N LEU A 298 12.22 0.40 -5.90
CA LEU A 298 13.56 0.96 -6.04
C LEU A 298 14.14 1.42 -4.69
N LEU A 299 13.33 2.07 -3.87
CA LEU A 299 13.72 2.48 -2.53
C LEU A 299 14.03 1.26 -1.65
N ALA A 300 13.21 0.21 -1.71
CA ALA A 300 13.46 -1.06 -1.04
C ALA A 300 14.79 -1.68 -1.46
N ASP A 301 15.09 -1.75 -2.76
CA ASP A 301 16.35 -2.27 -3.28
C ASP A 301 17.57 -1.45 -2.79
N ILE A 302 17.44 -0.13 -2.69
CA ILE A 302 18.48 0.75 -2.15
C ILE A 302 18.69 0.47 -0.65
N LEU A 303 17.60 0.40 0.12
CA LEU A 303 17.67 0.08 1.54
C LEU A 303 18.33 -1.29 1.76
N TYR A 304 18.00 -2.29 0.95
CA TYR A 304 18.68 -3.58 0.95
C TYR A 304 20.18 -3.47 0.77
N ALA A 305 20.61 -2.76 -0.27
CA ALA A 305 22.02 -2.59 -0.57
C ALA A 305 22.79 -1.88 0.54
N VAL A 306 22.12 -1.02 1.32
CA VAL A 306 22.69 -0.29 2.47
C VAL A 306 22.79 -1.18 3.71
N PHE A 307 21.73 -1.95 4.01
CA PHE A 307 21.62 -2.73 5.26
C PHE A 307 22.24 -4.12 5.18
N ASP A 308 22.35 -4.73 3.99
CA ASP A 308 22.98 -6.04 3.80
C ASP A 308 24.33 -5.95 3.06
N PRO A 309 25.46 -5.87 3.81
CA PRO A 309 26.80 -5.83 3.22
C PRO A 309 27.18 -7.12 2.46
N ARG A 310 26.45 -8.24 2.65
CA ARG A 310 26.72 -9.51 1.95
C ARG A 310 26.28 -9.40 0.48
N ILE A 311 25.18 -8.73 0.20
CA ILE A 311 24.71 -8.49 -1.17
C ILE A 311 25.68 -7.56 -1.91
N ARG A 312 26.32 -6.64 -1.20
CA ARG A 312 27.33 -5.73 -1.75
C ARG A 312 28.58 -6.49 -2.23
N LYS A 313 28.96 -7.59 -1.55
CA LYS A 313 30.12 -8.43 -1.90
C LYS A 313 29.80 -9.49 -2.97
N ALA A 314 28.57 -9.99 -3.06
CA ALA A 314 28.14 -10.96 -4.08
C ALA A 314 27.91 -10.33 -5.47
N GLY A 315 28.22 -9.08 -5.64
CA GLY A 315 28.07 -8.28 -6.86
C GLY A 315 29.37 -7.88 -7.54
N CYS A 316 30.52 -8.43 -7.09
CA CYS A 316 31.79 -8.33 -7.82
C CYS A 316 32.01 -9.55 -8.67
#